data_035715a585d8b70ae7710d4bb4ca6442
#
_entry.id   035715a585d8b70ae7710d4bb4ca6442
#
_cell.length_a   1.000
_cell.length_b   1.000
_cell.length_c   1.000
_cell.angle_alpha   90.00
_cell.angle_beta   90.00
_cell.angle_gamma   90.00
#
_symmetry.space_group_name_H-M   'P 1'
#
loop_
_entity.id
_entity.type
_entity.pdbx_description
1 polymer ?
#
loop_
_entity_poly.entity_id
_entity_poly.type
_entity_poly.pdbx_seq_one_letter_code
_entity_poly.pdbx_strand_id
1 'polypeptide(L)'
;MASGLPDDAIVVYRFNDSSVPPQYHRSFELTATSKEARLVVDSYGEILADEKTVEVDQAWQVITRTYSTLDALPVVKSELGCVGGTSRSLQITQGETSLKDISIEECGGVNDAAVSTMAGWVDPVLKLFPAIAVLAPS
;
A
#
# COMPACT_ATOMS: atom_id res chain seq x y z
N MET A 1 16.87 -20.89 -4.88
CA MET A 1 17.05 -19.45 -4.86
C MET A 1 15.86 -18.77 -4.28
N ALA A 2 16.03 -18.11 -3.18
CA ALA A 2 14.92 -17.37 -2.58
C ALA A 2 14.64 -16.12 -3.41
N SER A 3 13.40 -15.98 -3.93
CA SER A 3 12.96 -14.81 -4.66
C SER A 3 12.16 -13.87 -3.78
N GLY A 4 12.30 -14.00 -2.46
CA GLY A 4 11.57 -13.20 -1.51
C GLY A 4 12.21 -11.84 -1.25
N LEU A 5 11.54 -11.05 -0.40
CA LEU A 5 12.06 -9.76 0.03
C LEU A 5 13.34 -9.93 0.86
N PRO A 6 14.34 -9.06 0.67
CA PRO A 6 15.47 -9.00 1.59
C PRO A 6 15.00 -8.62 3.01
N ASP A 7 15.72 -9.07 4.03
CA ASP A 7 15.37 -8.79 5.43
C ASP A 7 15.44 -7.30 5.77
N ASP A 8 16.22 -6.53 5.03
CA ASP A 8 16.39 -5.09 5.23
C ASP A 8 15.58 -4.25 4.24
N ALA A 9 14.64 -4.87 3.51
CA ALA A 9 13.76 -4.12 2.62
C ALA A 9 12.77 -3.27 3.40
N ILE A 10 12.39 -2.14 2.81
CA ILE A 10 11.34 -1.27 3.31
C ILE A 10 10.22 -1.23 2.29
N VAL A 11 9.02 -1.59 2.73
CA VAL A 11 7.81 -1.60 1.89
C VAL A 11 6.96 -0.40 2.25
N VAL A 12 6.63 0.43 1.28
CA VAL A 12 5.73 1.58 1.47
C VAL A 12 4.56 1.43 0.51
N TYR A 13 3.36 1.28 1.06
CA TYR A 13 2.12 1.17 0.30
C TYR A 13 1.22 2.34 0.65
N ARG A 14 0.86 3.15 -0.35
CA ARG A 14 0.02 4.32 -0.13
C ARG A 14 -1.24 4.25 -0.97
N PHE A 15 -2.37 4.56 -0.35
CA PHE A 15 -3.66 4.78 -0.99
C PHE A 15 -4.00 6.26 -0.90
N ASN A 16 -4.28 6.89 -2.04
CA ASN A 16 -4.74 8.26 -2.10
C ASN A 16 -6.22 8.29 -2.47
N ASP A 17 -7.03 8.82 -1.57
CA ASP A 17 -8.47 8.93 -1.78
C ASP A 17 -8.78 9.98 -2.85
N SER A 18 -9.99 9.93 -3.38
CA SER A 18 -10.48 10.87 -4.38
C SER A 18 -10.70 12.26 -3.79
N SER A 19 -11.02 13.23 -4.65
CA SER A 19 -11.22 14.63 -4.25
C SER A 19 -12.59 14.85 -3.60
N VAL A 20 -12.83 14.18 -2.46
CA VAL A 20 -14.04 14.35 -1.65
C VAL A 20 -13.77 15.37 -0.54
N PRO A 21 -14.85 15.93 0.10
CA PRO A 21 -14.64 16.86 1.21
C PRO A 21 -13.78 16.28 2.34
N PRO A 22 -13.00 17.12 3.06
CA PRO A 22 -12.04 16.65 4.06
C PRO A 22 -12.61 15.70 5.11
N GLN A 23 -13.86 15.88 5.52
CA GLN A 23 -14.50 15.02 6.51
C GLN A 23 -14.73 13.59 6.02
N TYR A 24 -14.71 13.37 4.70
CA TYR A 24 -14.90 12.05 4.09
C TYR A 24 -13.60 11.52 3.49
N HIS A 25 -12.58 12.36 3.35
CA HIS A 25 -11.32 11.99 2.71
C HIS A 25 -10.46 11.15 3.66
N ARG A 26 -10.08 9.96 3.22
CA ARG A 26 -9.24 9.03 4.02
C ARG A 26 -8.19 8.38 3.14
N SER A 27 -7.01 8.98 3.12
CA SER A 27 -5.83 8.35 2.53
C SER A 27 -5.03 7.65 3.61
N PHE A 28 -4.20 6.69 3.24
CA PHE A 28 -3.34 6.03 4.23
C PHE A 28 -2.00 5.64 3.62
N GLU A 29 -1.00 5.50 4.49
CA GLU A 29 0.32 5.01 4.13
C GLU A 29 0.73 3.91 5.09
N LEU A 30 1.06 2.74 4.54
CA LEU A 30 1.54 1.59 5.29
C LEU A 30 3.03 1.43 5.01
N THR A 31 3.85 1.47 6.06
CA THR A 31 5.29 1.22 5.97
C THR A 31 5.59 -0.06 6.72
N ALA A 32 6.30 -1.00 6.09
CA ALA A 32 6.61 -2.28 6.70
C ALA A 32 8.07 -2.64 6.51
N THR A 33 8.67 -3.17 7.56
CA THR A 33 10.00 -3.80 7.55
C THR A 33 9.88 -5.17 8.20
N SER A 34 10.96 -5.94 8.23
CA SER A 34 10.96 -7.24 8.92
C SER A 34 10.80 -7.10 10.44
N LYS A 35 10.90 -5.90 10.98
CA LYS A 35 10.88 -5.63 12.43
C LYS A 35 9.65 -4.90 12.91
N GLU A 36 9.01 -4.11 12.06
CA GLU A 36 7.86 -3.30 12.46
C GLU A 36 7.01 -2.89 11.28
N ALA A 37 5.78 -2.48 11.56
CA ALA A 37 4.90 -1.87 10.58
C ALA A 37 4.21 -0.66 11.19
N ARG A 38 3.93 0.33 10.35
CA ARG A 38 3.27 1.57 10.75
C ARG A 38 2.19 1.91 9.74
N LEU A 39 1.02 2.29 10.25
CA LEU A 39 -0.11 2.73 9.44
C LEU A 39 -0.49 4.14 9.85
N VAL A 40 -0.44 5.06 8.89
CA VAL A 40 -0.85 6.46 9.09
C VAL A 40 -2.04 6.74 8.19
N VAL A 41 -3.12 7.25 8.76
CA VAL A 41 -4.32 7.64 8.03
C VAL A 41 -4.40 9.16 8.05
N ASP A 42 -4.65 9.78 6.89
CA ASP A 42 -4.70 11.24 6.77
C ASP A 42 -5.87 11.69 5.89
N SER A 43 -6.25 12.95 6.08
CA SER A 43 -7.14 13.67 5.18
C SER A 43 -6.40 14.92 4.71
N TYR A 44 -5.99 14.93 3.43
CA TYR A 44 -5.23 16.02 2.82
C TYR A 44 -4.01 16.46 3.64
N GLY A 45 -3.30 15.47 4.21
CA GLY A 45 -2.10 15.71 5.01
C GLY A 45 -2.34 15.88 6.50
N GLU A 46 -3.59 16.05 6.94
CA GLU A 46 -3.92 16.08 8.37
C GLU A 46 -3.96 14.65 8.91
N ILE A 47 -3.08 14.34 9.86
CA ILE A 47 -2.98 13.00 10.45
C ILE A 47 -4.19 12.72 11.33
N LEU A 48 -4.94 11.68 10.99
CA LEU A 48 -6.13 11.27 11.73
C LEU A 48 -5.85 10.06 12.62
N ALA A 49 -4.93 9.20 12.22
CA ALA A 49 -4.52 8.04 13.00
C ALA A 49 -3.08 7.68 12.66
N ASP A 50 -2.34 7.18 13.64
CA ASP A 50 -0.95 6.76 13.48
C ASP A 50 -0.73 5.57 14.42
N GLU A 51 -0.66 4.37 13.83
CA GLU A 51 -0.54 3.11 14.56
C GLU A 51 0.74 2.39 14.17
N LYS A 52 1.36 1.72 15.14
CA LYS A 52 2.59 0.98 14.92
C LYS A 52 2.53 -0.36 15.64
N THR A 53 3.09 -1.42 15.03
CA THR A 53 3.22 -2.72 15.66
C THR A 53 4.59 -3.31 15.35
N VAL A 54 5.12 -4.08 16.30
CA VAL A 54 6.39 -4.83 16.13
C VAL A 54 6.13 -6.32 15.91
N GLU A 55 4.88 -6.76 15.98
CA GLU A 55 4.50 -8.16 15.79
C GLU A 55 4.22 -8.44 14.30
N VAL A 56 5.29 -8.44 13.49
CA VAL A 56 5.18 -8.50 12.02
C VAL A 56 5.71 -9.81 11.43
N ASP A 57 6.29 -10.69 12.22
CA ASP A 57 7.03 -11.86 11.72
C ASP A 57 6.23 -12.71 10.73
N GLN A 58 5.02 -13.11 11.09
CA GLN A 58 4.19 -13.96 10.24
C GLN A 58 3.77 -13.22 8.95
N ALA A 59 3.33 -11.97 9.10
CA ALA A 59 2.93 -11.16 7.95
C ALA A 59 4.10 -10.94 7.00
N TRP A 60 5.29 -10.64 7.54
CA TRP A 60 6.49 -10.45 6.74
C TRP A 60 6.85 -11.73 5.97
N GLN A 61 6.74 -12.90 6.60
CA GLN A 61 6.98 -14.17 5.93
C GLN A 61 6.02 -14.41 4.77
N VAL A 62 4.74 -14.07 4.95
CA VAL A 62 3.74 -14.23 3.90
C VAL A 62 4.04 -13.34 2.71
N ILE A 63 4.30 -12.04 2.93
CA ILE A 63 4.61 -11.13 1.82
C ILE A 63 5.93 -11.49 1.14
N THR A 64 6.89 -12.03 1.88
CA THR A 64 8.14 -12.52 1.30
C THR A 64 7.90 -13.70 0.37
N ARG A 65 7.11 -14.70 0.80
CA ARG A 65 6.81 -15.88 -0.02
C ARG A 65 6.01 -15.55 -1.27
N THR A 66 5.17 -14.53 -1.20
CA THR A 66 4.27 -14.15 -2.30
C THR A 66 4.79 -12.97 -3.11
N TYR A 67 6.00 -12.53 -2.86
CA TYR A 67 6.60 -11.36 -3.50
C TYR A 67 6.56 -11.43 -5.04
N SER A 68 6.78 -12.62 -5.61
CA SER A 68 6.78 -12.80 -7.06
C SER A 68 5.43 -12.50 -7.73
N THR A 69 4.33 -12.47 -6.97
CA THR A 69 3.03 -12.08 -7.54
C THR A 69 3.04 -10.66 -8.08
N LEU A 70 3.96 -9.81 -7.60
CA LEU A 70 4.07 -8.43 -8.05
C LEU A 70 4.79 -8.30 -9.40
N ASP A 71 5.45 -9.35 -9.89
CA ASP A 71 6.27 -9.27 -11.11
C ASP A 71 5.46 -9.09 -12.39
N ALA A 72 4.20 -9.49 -12.40
CA ALA A 72 3.36 -9.50 -13.59
C ALA A 72 2.06 -8.69 -13.41
N LEU A 73 2.13 -7.53 -12.73
CA LEU A 73 0.96 -6.68 -12.55
C LEU A 73 0.51 -6.07 -13.88
N PRO A 74 -0.75 -6.27 -14.28
CA PRO A 74 -1.26 -5.74 -15.55
C PRO A 74 -1.68 -4.27 -15.43
N VAL A 75 -0.72 -3.38 -15.17
CA VAL A 75 -1.00 -1.95 -15.01
C VAL A 75 -1.16 -1.29 -16.37
N VAL A 76 -2.28 -0.59 -16.54
CA VAL A 76 -2.57 0.20 -17.74
C VAL A 76 -2.42 1.68 -17.40
N LYS A 77 -1.60 2.40 -18.16
CA LYS A 77 -1.43 3.85 -17.99
C LYS A 77 -2.52 4.59 -18.77
N SER A 78 -3.16 5.57 -18.11
CA SER A 78 -4.10 6.45 -18.76
C SER A 78 -3.37 7.64 -19.34
N GLU A 79 -3.53 7.91 -20.62
CA GLU A 79 -2.92 9.07 -21.30
C GLU A 79 -3.56 10.38 -20.89
N LEU A 80 -4.83 10.33 -20.50
CA LEU A 80 -5.61 11.52 -20.15
C LEU A 80 -5.63 11.83 -18.66
N GLY A 81 -5.03 10.96 -17.85
CA GLY A 81 -5.10 11.07 -16.40
C GLY A 81 -6.50 10.76 -15.87
N CYS A 82 -6.67 10.93 -14.57
CA CYS A 82 -7.91 10.57 -13.89
C CYS A 82 -8.28 11.67 -12.89
N VAL A 83 -9.26 12.46 -13.24
CA VAL A 83 -9.74 13.55 -12.35
C VAL A 83 -10.76 12.98 -11.40
N GLY A 84 -10.53 13.18 -10.07
CA GLY A 84 -11.45 12.74 -9.04
C GLY A 84 -11.39 11.26 -8.71
N GLY A 85 -10.43 10.51 -9.28
CA GLY A 85 -10.24 9.09 -8.99
C GLY A 85 -9.33 8.85 -7.79
N THR A 86 -9.19 7.58 -7.43
CA THR A 86 -8.25 7.15 -6.39
C THR A 86 -6.96 6.64 -7.06
N SER A 87 -5.89 6.57 -6.26
CA SER A 87 -4.63 6.02 -6.74
C SER A 87 -3.93 5.23 -5.65
N ARG A 88 -3.05 4.31 -6.06
CA ARG A 88 -2.25 3.50 -5.15
C ARG A 88 -0.82 3.47 -5.62
N SER A 89 0.11 3.41 -4.68
CA SER A 89 1.52 3.26 -5.01
C SER A 89 2.16 2.24 -4.08
N LEU A 90 3.16 1.54 -4.61
CA LEU A 90 3.94 0.58 -3.85
C LEU A 90 5.40 0.82 -4.18
N GLN A 91 6.18 1.14 -3.17
CA GLN A 91 7.62 1.32 -3.30
C GLN A 91 8.32 0.35 -2.36
N ILE A 92 9.28 -0.39 -2.89
CA ILE A 92 10.08 -1.31 -2.09
C ILE A 92 11.53 -0.97 -2.35
N THR A 93 12.25 -0.65 -1.27
CA THR A 93 13.64 -0.26 -1.33
C THR A 93 14.51 -1.14 -0.43
N GLN A 94 15.77 -1.25 -0.79
CA GLN A 94 16.82 -1.87 0.03
C GLN A 94 18.00 -0.91 0.05
N GLY A 95 18.18 -0.20 1.16
CA GLY A 95 19.14 0.90 1.20
C GLY A 95 18.78 1.96 0.18
N GLU A 96 19.69 2.26 -0.74
CA GLU A 96 19.47 3.24 -1.81
C GLU A 96 18.93 2.60 -3.10
N THR A 97 18.75 1.27 -3.11
CA THR A 97 18.30 0.54 -4.31
C THR A 97 16.78 0.43 -4.32
N SER A 98 16.15 0.83 -5.43
CA SER A 98 14.72 0.62 -5.64
C SER A 98 14.50 -0.77 -6.22
N LEU A 99 13.78 -1.62 -5.49
CA LEU A 99 13.44 -2.98 -5.93
C LEU A 99 12.13 -3.01 -6.70
N LYS A 100 11.15 -2.19 -6.29
CA LYS A 100 9.86 -2.02 -6.95
C LYS A 100 9.41 -0.57 -6.80
N ASP A 101 8.79 -0.05 -7.84
CA ASP A 101 8.16 1.28 -7.83
C ASP A 101 6.96 1.20 -8.75
N ILE A 102 5.77 1.02 -8.18
CA ILE A 102 4.53 0.79 -8.91
C ILE A 102 3.54 1.87 -8.52
N SER A 103 2.96 2.54 -9.52
CA SER A 103 1.88 3.53 -9.31
C SER A 103 0.70 3.12 -10.17
N ILE A 104 -0.50 3.08 -9.56
CA ILE A 104 -1.72 2.66 -10.23
C ILE A 104 -2.79 3.73 -10.04
N GLU A 105 -3.38 4.19 -11.15
CA GLU A 105 -4.55 5.06 -11.13
C GLU A 105 -5.81 4.21 -11.32
N GLU A 106 -6.78 4.39 -10.43
CA GLU A 106 -8.05 3.67 -10.47
C GLU A 106 -9.09 4.49 -11.24
N CYS A 107 -9.01 4.42 -12.57
CA CYS A 107 -9.86 5.18 -13.47
C CYS A 107 -10.83 4.25 -14.18
N GLY A 108 -12.09 4.22 -13.75
CA GLY A 108 -13.13 3.47 -14.44
C GLY A 108 -12.94 1.96 -14.44
N GLY A 109 -12.21 1.42 -13.48
CA GLY A 109 -12.00 -0.03 -13.35
C GLY A 109 -10.91 -0.61 -14.25
N VAL A 110 -10.20 0.21 -14.99
CA VAL A 110 -9.17 -0.25 -15.95
C VAL A 110 -8.07 -1.07 -15.27
N ASN A 111 -7.72 -0.71 -14.05
CA ASN A 111 -6.64 -1.36 -13.30
C ASN A 111 -7.14 -2.24 -12.15
N ASP A 112 -8.40 -2.68 -12.15
CA ASP A 112 -8.97 -3.45 -11.05
C ASP A 112 -8.18 -4.72 -10.72
N ALA A 113 -7.71 -5.44 -11.74
CA ALA A 113 -6.92 -6.67 -11.53
C ALA A 113 -5.57 -6.36 -10.87
N ALA A 114 -4.88 -5.31 -11.30
CA ALA A 114 -3.60 -4.91 -10.72
C ALA A 114 -3.78 -4.43 -9.28
N VAL A 115 -4.82 -3.63 -9.02
CA VAL A 115 -5.16 -3.15 -7.68
C VAL A 115 -5.45 -4.32 -6.74
N SER A 116 -6.28 -5.26 -7.19
CA SER A 116 -6.64 -6.44 -6.39
C SER A 116 -5.42 -7.27 -6.03
N THR A 117 -4.51 -7.49 -6.97
CA THR A 117 -3.28 -8.25 -6.74
C THR A 117 -2.36 -7.52 -5.75
N MET A 118 -2.15 -6.21 -5.95
CA MET A 118 -1.27 -5.42 -5.08
C MET A 118 -1.85 -5.28 -3.67
N ALA A 119 -3.14 -4.97 -3.56
CA ALA A 119 -3.82 -4.86 -2.28
C ALA A 119 -3.83 -6.20 -1.53
N GLY A 120 -4.07 -7.30 -2.25
CA GLY A 120 -4.02 -8.64 -1.67
C GLY A 120 -2.63 -9.02 -1.18
N TRP A 121 -1.59 -8.54 -1.86
CA TRP A 121 -0.22 -8.83 -1.44
C TRP A 121 0.14 -8.15 -0.11
N VAL A 122 -0.25 -6.88 0.09
CA VAL A 122 0.04 -6.16 1.34
C VAL A 122 -0.94 -6.47 2.47
N ASP A 123 -2.06 -7.11 2.18
CA ASP A 123 -3.14 -7.36 3.13
C ASP A 123 -2.69 -8.04 4.43
N PRO A 124 -1.80 -9.05 4.40
CA PRO A 124 -1.32 -9.66 5.65
C PRO A 124 -0.73 -8.66 6.64
N VAL A 125 -0.05 -7.62 6.14
CA VAL A 125 0.51 -6.56 6.99
C VAL A 125 -0.58 -5.58 7.40
N LEU A 126 -1.45 -5.18 6.46
CA LEU A 126 -2.53 -4.24 6.74
C LEU A 126 -3.49 -4.78 7.80
N LYS A 127 -3.74 -6.08 7.81
CA LYS A 127 -4.61 -6.74 8.80
C LYS A 127 -4.07 -6.76 10.21
N LEU A 128 -2.81 -6.38 10.42
CA LEU A 128 -2.24 -6.23 11.76
C LEU A 128 -2.83 -5.02 12.50
N PHE A 129 -3.51 -4.15 11.76
CA PHE A 129 -4.12 -2.92 12.30
C PHE A 129 -5.64 -3.02 12.25
N PRO A 130 -6.35 -2.23 13.09
CA PRO A 130 -7.80 -2.08 12.94
C PRO A 130 -8.15 -1.52 11.55
N ALA A 131 -9.39 -1.73 11.11
CA ALA A 131 -9.85 -1.21 9.83
C ALA A 131 -9.75 0.32 9.79
N ILE A 132 -9.49 0.88 8.61
CA ILE A 132 -9.36 2.33 8.43
C ILE A 132 -10.62 3.06 8.96
N ALA A 133 -11.80 2.52 8.70
CA ALA A 133 -13.04 3.11 9.17
C ALA A 133 -13.17 3.12 10.71
N VAL A 134 -12.45 2.24 11.40
CA VAL A 134 -12.38 2.22 12.87
C VAL A 134 -11.38 3.24 13.38
N LEU A 135 -10.22 3.34 12.71
CA LEU A 135 -9.15 4.27 13.11
C LEU A 135 -9.52 5.72 12.82
N ALA A 136 -10.20 5.98 11.73
CA ALA A 136 -10.56 7.32 11.27
C ALA A 136 -11.98 7.32 10.70
N PRO A 137 -13.00 7.28 11.55
CA PRO A 137 -14.40 7.29 11.11
C PRO A 137 -14.73 8.56 10.34
N SER A 138 -15.59 8.44 9.34
CA SER A 138 -16.06 9.58 8.56
C SER A 138 -17.53 9.86 8.82
#